data_97ed7ea2e3294c6c48118d1aaf1a21d0
#
_entry.id   97ed7ea2e3294c6c48118d1aaf1a21d0
#
_cell.length_a   1.000
_cell.length_b   1.000
_cell.length_c   1.000
_cell.angle_alpha   90.00
_cell.angle_beta   90.00
_cell.angle_gamma   90.00
#
_symmetry.space_group_name_H-M   'P 1'
#
loop_
_entity.id
_entity.type
_entity.pdbx_description
1 polymer ?
#
loop_
_entity_poly.entity_id
_entity_poly.type
_entity_poly.pdbx_seq_one_letter_code
_entity_poly.pdbx_strand_id
1 'polypeptide(L)'
;MRAFVLTQRRQMMVAGGVAAAALWMGVCTAAMMISLIQGSTADRQLAQAQAKYERWIADREARPAGSAVAPAALAELVERRHAALALLLTDAKGAPGAAQALTPPIARALAAATAAADPLRRLQAVQTGQEQVVDAADAFAHGRADRVRMALRLAGVGPIAARREGPLGGPLIEANDPQALAAVLDVDPAFARRIQRAAADLSEAQMLTDAAARLPLARPTTAAPETSGFGARVDPFTGRAAFHPGLDFAGARMTPVHATAPGLVTFTGVRTGYGETVEVDHGGGYKTRYAHLASIAVRPGQHVAAGARLGGMGSTGRSTGTHLHYEVWVNGRVQNPERFVRAGAYALQGG
;
A
#
# COMPACT_ATOMS: atom_id res chain seq x y z
N MET A 1 33.05 31.70 -31.42
CA MET A 1 32.45 30.40 -31.07
C MET A 1 32.70 29.44 -32.22
N ARG A 2 33.46 28.37 -31.99
CA ARG A 2 33.70 27.34 -33.05
C ARG A 2 32.64 26.26 -32.85
N ALA A 3 31.72 26.12 -33.81
CA ALA A 3 30.75 25.05 -33.82
C ALA A 3 31.48 23.72 -34.16
N PHE A 4 31.38 22.74 -33.26
CA PHE A 4 31.83 21.37 -33.51
C PHE A 4 30.78 20.65 -34.34
N VAL A 5 31.02 20.45 -35.62
CA VAL A 5 30.15 19.60 -36.47
C VAL A 5 30.64 18.16 -36.35
N LEU A 6 29.83 17.32 -35.69
CA LEU A 6 30.08 15.88 -35.62
C LEU A 6 29.77 15.21 -36.96
N THR A 7 30.68 14.37 -37.46
CA THR A 7 30.45 13.58 -38.68
C THR A 7 29.29 12.61 -38.50
N GLN A 8 28.57 12.31 -39.56
CA GLN A 8 27.36 11.44 -39.55
C GLN A 8 27.59 10.09 -38.86
N ARG A 9 28.76 9.48 -38.98
CA ARG A 9 29.15 8.25 -38.22
C ARG A 9 29.23 8.47 -36.70
N ARG A 10 29.76 9.63 -36.27
CA ARG A 10 29.82 9.95 -34.83
C ARG A 10 28.47 10.31 -34.25
N GLN A 11 27.60 10.93 -35.04
CA GLN A 11 26.18 11.17 -34.65
C GLN A 11 25.44 9.87 -34.48
N MET A 12 25.58 8.89 -35.37
CA MET A 12 24.98 7.56 -35.22
C MET A 12 25.52 6.77 -34.04
N MET A 13 26.83 6.87 -33.72
CA MET A 13 27.39 6.21 -32.52
C MET A 13 26.89 6.86 -31.24
N VAL A 14 26.74 8.18 -31.19
CA VAL A 14 26.18 8.87 -30.03
C VAL A 14 24.70 8.58 -29.87
N ALA A 15 23.91 8.58 -30.94
CA ALA A 15 22.50 8.23 -30.92
C ALA A 15 22.28 6.76 -30.52
N GLY A 16 23.10 5.82 -31.03
CA GLY A 16 23.10 4.42 -30.62
C GLY A 16 23.50 4.21 -29.18
N GLY A 17 24.50 4.97 -28.68
CA GLY A 17 24.90 4.94 -27.27
C GLY A 17 23.85 5.49 -26.31
N VAL A 18 23.15 6.57 -26.69
CA VAL A 18 22.06 7.14 -25.89
C VAL A 18 20.85 6.21 -25.88
N ALA A 19 20.50 5.61 -27.00
CA ALA A 19 19.42 4.61 -27.08
C ALA A 19 19.75 3.37 -26.24
N ALA A 20 20.98 2.86 -26.32
CA ALA A 20 21.44 1.73 -25.50
C ALA A 20 21.45 2.06 -23.99
N ALA A 21 21.83 3.28 -23.61
CA ALA A 21 21.83 3.72 -22.22
C ALA A 21 20.39 3.91 -21.67
N ALA A 22 19.47 4.42 -22.48
CA ALA A 22 18.07 4.56 -22.11
C ALA A 22 17.40 3.17 -21.98
N LEU A 23 17.74 2.24 -22.87
CA LEU A 23 17.28 0.85 -22.80
C LEU A 23 17.83 0.13 -21.57
N TRP A 24 19.12 0.32 -21.26
CA TRP A 24 19.78 -0.21 -20.07
C TRP A 24 19.14 0.33 -18.78
N MET A 25 18.84 1.63 -18.69
CA MET A 25 18.14 2.20 -17.54
C MET A 25 16.73 1.64 -17.40
N GLY A 26 15.99 1.46 -18.49
CA GLY A 26 14.66 0.85 -18.47
C GLY A 26 14.67 -0.58 -17.95
N VAL A 27 15.63 -1.39 -18.39
CA VAL A 27 15.83 -2.78 -17.96
C VAL A 27 16.26 -2.84 -16.49
N CYS A 28 17.19 -2.01 -16.07
CA CYS A 28 17.64 -1.94 -14.67
C CYS A 28 16.53 -1.45 -13.74
N THR A 29 15.68 -0.52 -14.17
CA THR A 29 14.57 -0.02 -13.36
C THR A 29 13.48 -1.09 -13.19
N ALA A 30 13.16 -1.82 -14.25
CA ALA A 30 12.25 -2.96 -14.18
C ALA A 30 12.80 -4.08 -13.29
N ALA A 31 14.09 -4.41 -13.41
CA ALA A 31 14.79 -5.40 -12.58
C ALA A 31 14.82 -5.02 -11.11
N MET A 32 15.15 -3.77 -10.81
CA MET A 32 15.18 -3.24 -9.45
C MET A 32 13.78 -3.23 -8.82
N MET A 33 12.73 -2.95 -9.60
CA MET A 33 11.35 -2.96 -9.13
C MET A 33 10.87 -4.35 -8.73
N ILE A 34 11.26 -5.40 -9.43
CA ILE A 34 10.80 -6.75 -9.16
C ILE A 34 11.66 -7.41 -8.05
N SER A 35 12.96 -7.12 -7.99
CA SER A 35 13.87 -7.56 -6.91
C SER A 35 13.45 -7.05 -5.52
N LEU A 36 12.77 -5.92 -5.46
CA LEU A 36 12.28 -5.34 -4.20
C LEU A 36 10.89 -5.87 -3.77
N ILE A 37 10.20 -6.61 -4.62
CA ILE A 37 8.83 -7.08 -4.37
C ILE A 37 8.78 -8.51 -3.82
N GLN A 38 9.78 -9.37 -4.09
CA GLN A 38 9.73 -10.79 -3.68
C GLN A 38 11.09 -11.39 -3.36
N GLY A 39 11.14 -12.27 -2.32
CA GLY A 39 12.32 -13.03 -1.94
C GLY A 39 12.63 -14.23 -2.85
N SER A 40 13.88 -14.44 -3.10
CA SER A 40 14.72 -15.52 -3.65
C SER A 40 14.24 -16.49 -4.75
N THR A 41 12.99 -16.94 -4.87
CA THR A 41 12.56 -17.86 -5.94
C THR A 41 11.99 -17.13 -7.16
N ALA A 42 11.24 -16.07 -6.95
CA ALA A 42 10.71 -15.21 -8.01
C ALA A 42 11.84 -14.42 -8.69
N ASP A 43 12.87 -14.03 -7.94
CA ASP A 43 14.06 -13.32 -8.48
C ASP A 43 14.79 -14.16 -9.54
N ARG A 44 14.87 -15.49 -9.37
CA ARG A 44 15.49 -16.38 -10.37
C ARG A 44 14.67 -16.52 -11.63
N GLN A 45 13.34 -16.63 -11.51
CA GLN A 45 12.46 -16.68 -12.69
C GLN A 45 12.48 -15.39 -13.47
N LEU A 46 12.54 -14.26 -12.78
CA LEU A 46 12.64 -12.96 -13.40
C LEU A 46 14.00 -12.73 -14.07
N ALA A 47 15.12 -13.05 -13.40
CA ALA A 47 16.46 -12.95 -13.99
C ALA A 47 16.57 -13.81 -15.26
N GLN A 48 15.95 -14.99 -15.29
CA GLN A 48 15.88 -15.84 -16.49
C GLN A 48 15.03 -15.21 -17.59
N ALA A 49 13.93 -14.56 -17.24
CA ALA A 49 13.05 -13.87 -18.19
C ALA A 49 13.73 -12.63 -18.76
N GLN A 50 14.44 -11.86 -17.94
CA GLN A 50 15.24 -10.71 -18.36
C GLN A 50 16.37 -11.14 -19.31
N ALA A 51 17.14 -12.18 -18.98
CA ALA A 51 18.20 -12.69 -19.85
C ALA A 51 17.67 -13.18 -21.21
N LYS A 52 16.43 -13.73 -21.25
CA LYS A 52 15.76 -14.09 -22.52
C LYS A 52 15.33 -12.85 -23.31
N TYR A 53 14.83 -11.82 -22.64
CA TYR A 53 14.43 -10.56 -23.25
C TYR A 53 15.63 -9.79 -23.82
N GLU A 54 16.73 -9.72 -23.09
CA GLU A 54 17.99 -9.11 -23.55
C GLU A 54 18.57 -9.82 -24.78
N ARG A 55 18.54 -11.17 -24.79
CA ARG A 55 18.95 -11.95 -25.99
C ARG A 55 18.04 -11.67 -27.18
N TRP A 56 16.76 -11.48 -26.96
CA TRP A 56 15.80 -11.15 -28.03
C TRP A 56 16.04 -9.74 -28.59
N ILE A 57 16.37 -8.75 -27.75
CA ILE A 57 16.77 -7.39 -28.19
C ILE A 57 18.05 -7.46 -29.00
N ALA A 58 19.08 -8.16 -28.53
CA ALA A 58 20.35 -8.31 -29.21
C ALA A 58 20.22 -9.01 -30.57
N ASP A 59 19.33 -10.02 -30.69
CA ASP A 59 19.02 -10.71 -31.95
C ASP A 59 18.27 -9.80 -32.94
N ARG A 60 17.49 -8.81 -32.44
CA ARG A 60 16.81 -7.79 -33.24
C ARG A 60 17.77 -6.76 -33.81
N GLU A 61 18.75 -6.29 -33.02
CA GLU A 61 19.77 -5.33 -33.45
C GLU A 61 20.72 -5.94 -34.50
N ALA A 62 20.88 -7.26 -34.49
CA ALA A 62 21.73 -7.98 -35.45
C ALA A 62 21.08 -8.21 -36.83
N ARG A 63 19.78 -7.93 -37.02
CA ARG A 63 19.07 -8.14 -38.29
C ARG A 63 19.07 -6.90 -39.18
N PRO A 64 19.39 -7.00 -40.46
CA PRO A 64 19.39 -5.88 -41.40
C PRO A 64 17.99 -5.29 -41.56
N ALA A 65 17.89 -3.96 -41.58
CA ALA A 65 16.67 -3.16 -41.74
C ALA A 65 16.08 -3.30 -43.18
N GLY A 66 15.44 -4.42 -43.47
CA GLY A 66 15.01 -4.75 -44.82
C GLY A 66 13.57 -5.19 -45.04
N SER A 67 12.71 -5.25 -44.03
CA SER A 67 11.27 -5.48 -44.26
C SER A 67 10.38 -5.11 -43.10
N ALA A 68 9.40 -4.28 -43.41
CA ALA A 68 8.17 -3.97 -42.70
C ALA A 68 8.20 -2.79 -41.69
N VAL A 69 7.66 -1.67 -42.17
CA VAL A 69 7.30 -0.48 -41.38
C VAL A 69 6.33 -0.81 -40.24
N ALA A 70 5.46 -1.78 -40.42
CA ALA A 70 4.44 -2.18 -39.43
C ALA A 70 5.01 -2.79 -38.12
N PRO A 71 6.00 -3.73 -38.15
CA PRO A 71 6.59 -4.26 -36.92
C PRO A 71 7.41 -3.23 -36.13
N ALA A 72 8.06 -2.29 -36.82
CA ALA A 72 8.86 -1.24 -36.18
C ALA A 72 7.97 -0.26 -35.39
N ALA A 73 6.87 0.20 -35.99
CA ALA A 73 5.91 1.09 -35.34
C ALA A 73 5.23 0.42 -34.12
N LEU A 74 4.90 -0.88 -34.23
CA LEU A 74 4.35 -1.62 -33.09
C LEU A 74 5.38 -1.80 -31.97
N ALA A 75 6.62 -2.05 -32.29
CA ALA A 75 7.70 -2.16 -31.31
C ALA A 75 7.87 -0.85 -30.54
N GLU A 76 7.88 0.27 -31.24
CA GLU A 76 8.00 1.59 -30.65
C GLU A 76 6.82 1.93 -29.75
N LEU A 77 5.59 1.59 -30.14
CA LEU A 77 4.39 1.73 -29.30
C LEU A 77 4.50 0.87 -28.04
N VAL A 78 4.95 -0.38 -28.14
CA VAL A 78 5.14 -1.28 -27.00
C VAL A 78 6.17 -0.73 -26.02
N GLU A 79 7.27 -0.16 -26.51
CA GLU A 79 8.30 0.46 -25.67
C GLU A 79 7.76 1.68 -24.89
N ARG A 80 7.00 2.56 -25.56
CA ARG A 80 6.36 3.72 -24.91
C ARG A 80 5.34 3.30 -23.86
N ARG A 81 4.49 2.33 -24.16
CA ARG A 81 3.56 1.75 -23.19
C ARG A 81 4.27 1.11 -22.01
N HIS A 82 5.45 0.49 -22.24
CA HIS A 82 6.25 -0.09 -21.18
C HIS A 82 6.74 0.97 -20.19
N ALA A 83 7.21 2.11 -20.67
CA ALA A 83 7.63 3.22 -19.82
C ALA A 83 6.48 3.75 -18.94
N ALA A 84 5.29 3.93 -19.52
CA ALA A 84 4.10 4.34 -18.78
C ALA A 84 3.69 3.33 -17.69
N LEU A 85 3.74 2.02 -18.01
CA LEU A 85 3.51 0.95 -17.04
C LEU A 85 4.54 0.94 -15.92
N ALA A 86 5.82 1.17 -16.21
CA ALA A 86 6.87 1.19 -15.21
C ALA A 86 6.61 2.27 -14.15
N LEU A 87 6.11 3.45 -14.55
CA LEU A 87 5.69 4.50 -13.61
C LEU A 87 4.53 4.02 -12.73
N LEU A 88 3.47 3.47 -13.32
CA LEU A 88 2.31 2.95 -12.58
C LEU A 88 2.70 1.86 -11.57
N LEU A 89 3.56 0.92 -11.97
CA LEU A 89 4.02 -0.15 -11.09
C LEU A 89 4.95 0.36 -9.97
N THR A 90 5.66 1.47 -10.20
CA THR A 90 6.46 2.13 -9.17
C THR A 90 5.56 2.70 -8.07
N ASP A 91 4.45 3.33 -8.43
CA ASP A 91 3.47 3.84 -7.47
C ASP A 91 2.76 2.70 -6.70
N ALA A 92 2.51 1.57 -7.36
CA ALA A 92 1.94 0.39 -6.72
C ALA A 92 2.91 -0.30 -5.74
N LYS A 93 4.23 -0.08 -5.92
CA LYS A 93 5.27 -0.69 -5.10
C LYS A 93 5.14 -0.25 -3.64
N GLY A 94 5.16 -1.18 -2.74
CA GLY A 94 5.01 -0.92 -1.30
C GLY A 94 3.56 -0.98 -0.82
N ALA A 95 2.57 -1.03 -1.70
CA ALA A 95 1.21 -1.30 -1.30
C ALA A 95 1.08 -2.78 -0.90
N PRO A 96 0.64 -3.09 0.35
CA PRO A 96 0.43 -4.47 0.79
C PRO A 96 -0.50 -5.22 -0.17
N GLY A 97 -0.09 -6.43 -0.59
CA GLY A 97 -0.84 -7.25 -1.55
C GLY A 97 -0.57 -6.94 -3.04
N ALA A 98 0.15 -5.86 -3.37
CA ALA A 98 0.44 -5.52 -4.77
C ALA A 98 1.22 -6.62 -5.49
N ALA A 99 2.22 -7.20 -4.85
CA ALA A 99 3.00 -8.29 -5.43
C ALA A 99 2.13 -9.50 -5.77
N GLN A 100 1.21 -9.89 -4.90
CA GLN A 100 0.30 -11.02 -5.13
C GLN A 100 -0.67 -10.74 -6.28
N ALA A 101 -1.16 -9.50 -6.40
CA ALA A 101 -2.10 -9.10 -7.43
C ALA A 101 -1.45 -8.92 -8.81
N LEU A 102 -0.23 -8.35 -8.87
CA LEU A 102 0.40 -7.92 -10.12
C LEU A 102 1.40 -8.94 -10.70
N THR A 103 2.01 -9.79 -9.88
CA THR A 103 2.96 -10.79 -10.38
C THR A 103 2.33 -11.80 -11.36
N PRO A 104 1.14 -12.39 -11.11
CA PRO A 104 0.55 -13.36 -12.01
C PRO A 104 0.24 -12.80 -13.41
N PRO A 105 -0.36 -11.61 -13.59
CA PRO A 105 -0.58 -11.06 -14.93
C PRO A 105 0.73 -10.73 -15.64
N ILE A 106 1.74 -10.20 -14.94
CA ILE A 106 3.07 -9.94 -15.51
C ILE A 106 3.72 -11.24 -16.00
N ALA A 107 3.69 -12.29 -15.17
CA ALA A 107 4.26 -13.58 -15.54
C ALA A 107 3.55 -14.21 -16.74
N ARG A 108 2.21 -14.11 -16.83
CA ARG A 108 1.42 -14.58 -17.99
C ARG A 108 1.74 -13.81 -19.26
N ALA A 109 1.83 -12.47 -19.18
CA ALA A 109 2.21 -11.63 -20.31
C ALA A 109 3.58 -12.02 -20.87
N LEU A 110 4.55 -12.24 -19.99
CA LEU A 110 5.89 -12.67 -20.35
C LEU A 110 5.91 -14.07 -20.97
N ALA A 111 5.19 -15.03 -20.40
CA ALA A 111 5.08 -16.39 -20.92
C ALA A 111 4.45 -16.40 -22.33
N ALA A 112 3.38 -15.63 -22.55
CA ALA A 112 2.73 -15.50 -23.86
C ALA A 112 3.68 -14.91 -24.91
N ALA A 113 4.44 -13.87 -24.55
CA ALA A 113 5.44 -13.25 -25.43
C ALA A 113 6.58 -14.22 -25.79
N THR A 114 7.05 -15.02 -24.83
CA THR A 114 8.13 -15.98 -25.07
C THR A 114 7.69 -17.22 -25.86
N ALA A 115 6.43 -17.62 -25.76
CA ALA A 115 5.87 -18.77 -26.49
C ALA A 115 5.62 -18.46 -27.98
N ALA A 116 5.44 -17.20 -28.35
CA ALA A 116 5.17 -16.82 -29.73
C ALA A 116 6.42 -16.98 -30.61
N ALA A 117 6.31 -17.76 -31.70
CA ALA A 117 7.43 -18.04 -32.62
C ALA A 117 7.73 -16.87 -33.56
N ASP A 118 6.70 -16.15 -33.98
CA ASP A 118 6.80 -15.03 -34.92
C ASP A 118 7.00 -13.70 -34.20
N PRO A 119 7.93 -12.83 -34.66
CA PRO A 119 8.21 -11.55 -34.01
C PRO A 119 7.00 -10.62 -33.89
N LEU A 120 6.13 -10.57 -34.88
CA LEU A 120 4.94 -9.74 -34.85
C LEU A 120 3.95 -10.25 -33.79
N ARG A 121 3.73 -11.55 -33.69
CA ARG A 121 2.89 -12.16 -32.68
C ARG A 121 3.46 -11.96 -31.28
N ARG A 122 4.79 -11.92 -31.12
CA ARG A 122 5.43 -11.57 -29.83
C ARG A 122 5.09 -10.15 -29.41
N LEU A 123 5.21 -9.18 -30.31
CA LEU A 123 4.87 -7.78 -30.00
C LEU A 123 3.39 -7.63 -29.66
N GLN A 124 2.49 -8.31 -30.38
CA GLN A 124 1.06 -8.33 -30.07
C GLN A 124 0.78 -8.96 -28.69
N ALA A 125 1.47 -10.05 -28.36
CA ALA A 125 1.34 -10.69 -27.05
C ALA A 125 1.83 -9.77 -25.92
N VAL A 126 2.93 -9.03 -26.12
CA VAL A 126 3.40 -8.02 -25.17
C VAL A 126 2.37 -6.90 -25.02
N GLN A 127 1.83 -6.36 -26.10
CA GLN A 127 0.82 -5.32 -26.08
C GLN A 127 -0.43 -5.77 -25.30
N THR A 128 -0.95 -6.97 -25.58
CA THR A 128 -2.07 -7.54 -24.83
C THR A 128 -1.73 -7.74 -23.35
N GLY A 129 -0.51 -8.20 -23.08
CA GLY A 129 -0.01 -8.35 -21.71
C GLY A 129 0.06 -7.04 -20.95
N GLN A 130 0.49 -5.96 -21.58
CA GLN A 130 0.50 -4.62 -21.00
C GLN A 130 -0.92 -4.17 -20.60
N GLU A 131 -1.92 -4.42 -21.45
CA GLU A 131 -3.31 -4.12 -21.15
C GLU A 131 -3.82 -4.92 -19.94
N GLN A 132 -3.50 -6.22 -19.88
CA GLN A 132 -3.87 -7.07 -18.74
C GLN A 132 -3.21 -6.60 -17.42
N VAL A 133 -1.98 -6.10 -17.47
CA VAL A 133 -1.30 -5.56 -16.30
C VAL A 133 -1.95 -4.26 -15.81
N VAL A 134 -2.36 -3.37 -16.74
CA VAL A 134 -3.12 -2.16 -16.37
C VAL A 134 -4.44 -2.53 -15.73
N ASP A 135 -5.19 -3.47 -16.31
CA ASP A 135 -6.47 -3.94 -15.74
C ASP A 135 -6.28 -4.54 -14.34
N ALA A 136 -5.22 -5.30 -14.15
CA ALA A 136 -4.92 -5.88 -12.84
C ALA A 136 -4.53 -4.80 -11.81
N ALA A 137 -3.80 -3.76 -12.22
CA ALA A 137 -3.45 -2.65 -11.35
C ALA A 137 -4.68 -1.83 -10.95
N ASP A 138 -5.57 -1.53 -11.92
CA ASP A 138 -6.84 -0.85 -11.70
C ASP A 138 -7.73 -1.65 -10.72
N ALA A 139 -7.94 -2.93 -10.98
CA ALA A 139 -8.72 -3.82 -10.12
C ALA A 139 -8.14 -3.93 -8.70
N PHE A 140 -6.82 -4.02 -8.57
CA PHE A 140 -6.13 -4.03 -7.27
C PHE A 140 -6.35 -2.73 -6.50
N ALA A 141 -6.14 -1.58 -7.15
CA ALA A 141 -6.29 -0.27 -6.55
C ALA A 141 -7.73 -0.02 -6.10
N HIS A 142 -8.69 -0.27 -6.99
CA HIS A 142 -10.11 -0.11 -6.71
C HIS A 142 -10.56 -1.01 -5.55
N GLY A 143 -10.22 -2.30 -5.61
CA GLY A 143 -10.55 -3.24 -4.54
C GLY A 143 -9.91 -2.87 -3.19
N ARG A 144 -8.70 -2.29 -3.19
CA ARG A 144 -8.06 -1.79 -1.98
C ARG A 144 -8.76 -0.56 -1.43
N ALA A 145 -9.08 0.42 -2.27
CA ALA A 145 -9.81 1.62 -1.86
C ALA A 145 -11.18 1.25 -1.26
N ASP A 146 -11.90 0.34 -1.88
CA ASP A 146 -13.21 -0.12 -1.39
C ASP A 146 -13.12 -0.83 -0.05
N ARG A 147 -12.10 -1.67 0.16
CA ARG A 147 -11.87 -2.32 1.47
C ARG A 147 -11.63 -1.30 2.57
N VAL A 148 -10.77 -0.30 2.33
CA VAL A 148 -10.49 0.73 3.32
C VAL A 148 -11.74 1.60 3.58
N ARG A 149 -12.47 2.00 2.54
CA ARG A 149 -13.74 2.73 2.69
C ARG A 149 -14.76 1.93 3.52
N MET A 150 -14.86 0.63 3.29
CA MET A 150 -15.74 -0.23 4.06
C MET A 150 -15.28 -0.34 5.52
N ALA A 151 -13.99 -0.50 5.78
CA ALA A 151 -13.42 -0.52 7.12
C ALA A 151 -13.74 0.79 7.87
N LEU A 152 -13.55 1.95 7.24
CA LEU A 152 -13.88 3.25 7.83
C LEU A 152 -15.38 3.37 8.16
N ARG A 153 -16.26 2.91 7.27
CA ARG A 153 -17.72 2.84 7.54
C ARG A 153 -18.05 1.95 8.72
N LEU A 154 -17.45 0.77 8.81
CA LEU A 154 -17.62 -0.14 9.95
C LEU A 154 -17.17 0.48 11.27
N ALA A 155 -16.07 1.22 11.27
CA ALA A 155 -15.61 1.98 12.43
C ALA A 155 -16.54 3.15 12.79
N GLY A 156 -17.48 3.53 11.92
CA GLY A 156 -18.35 4.69 12.10
C GLY A 156 -17.64 6.02 11.81
N VAL A 157 -16.52 5.94 11.08
CA VAL A 157 -15.79 7.11 10.60
C VAL A 157 -16.50 7.60 9.33
N GLY A 158 -16.92 8.85 9.32
CA GLY A 158 -17.52 9.49 8.15
C GLY A 158 -16.52 9.54 6.97
N PRO A 159 -16.98 9.92 5.77
CA PRO A 159 -16.10 10.05 4.62
C PRO A 159 -14.95 10.98 4.98
N ILE A 160 -13.74 10.44 4.91
CA ILE A 160 -12.52 11.24 5.05
C ILE A 160 -12.48 12.08 3.79
N ALA A 161 -12.81 13.37 3.93
CA ALA A 161 -12.53 14.32 2.86
C ALA A 161 -11.01 14.25 2.63
N ALA A 162 -10.62 13.80 1.46
CA ALA A 162 -9.23 13.78 1.04
C ALA A 162 -8.74 15.23 1.02
N ARG A 163 -8.24 15.69 2.16
CA ARG A 163 -7.56 16.98 2.25
C ARG A 163 -6.20 16.75 1.61
N ARG A 164 -6.06 17.20 0.38
CA ARG A 164 -4.75 17.44 -0.21
C ARG A 164 -4.05 18.47 0.66
N GLU A 165 -3.24 18.00 1.61
CA GLU A 165 -2.33 18.89 2.33
C GLU A 165 -1.10 19.11 1.46
N GLY A 166 -1.04 20.30 0.87
CA GLY A 166 0.16 20.91 0.35
C GLY A 166 0.53 20.61 -1.09
N PRO A 167 1.08 21.60 -1.80
CA PRO A 167 1.68 21.41 -3.10
C PRO A 167 3.01 20.66 -2.92
N LEU A 168 3.08 19.43 -3.37
CA LEU A 168 4.36 18.77 -3.66
C LEU A 168 4.98 19.56 -4.83
N GLY A 169 6.09 20.24 -4.57
CA GLY A 169 6.72 21.16 -5.50
C GLY A 169 7.18 20.48 -6.79
N GLY A 170 6.84 21.09 -7.91
CA GLY A 170 7.22 20.79 -9.28
C GLY A 170 6.14 21.30 -10.23
N PRO A 171 6.44 21.59 -11.51
CA PRO A 171 5.40 21.88 -12.49
C PRO A 171 4.60 20.60 -12.71
N LEU A 172 3.50 20.47 -11.95
CA LEU A 172 2.49 19.46 -12.18
C LEU A 172 1.78 19.83 -13.48
N ILE A 173 2.03 19.08 -14.53
CA ILE A 173 1.06 18.96 -15.62
C ILE A 173 -0.16 18.36 -14.95
N GLU A 174 -1.26 19.11 -14.90
CA GLU A 174 -2.52 18.57 -14.36
C GLU A 174 -2.84 17.30 -15.13
N ALA A 175 -2.65 16.16 -14.50
CA ALA A 175 -2.87 14.83 -15.09
C ALA A 175 -4.36 14.53 -15.35
N ASN A 176 -5.20 15.58 -15.40
CA ASN A 176 -6.65 15.46 -15.62
C ASN A 176 -7.03 15.41 -17.10
N ASP A 177 -6.08 15.75 -18.00
CA ASP A 177 -6.32 15.64 -19.44
C ASP A 177 -5.65 14.37 -20.02
N PRO A 178 -6.42 13.33 -20.38
CA PRO A 178 -5.88 12.13 -20.98
C PRO A 178 -5.17 12.37 -22.31
N GLN A 179 -5.52 13.44 -23.03
CA GLN A 179 -4.88 13.81 -24.30
C GLN A 179 -3.50 14.41 -24.06
N ALA A 180 -3.38 15.29 -23.07
CA ALA A 180 -2.10 15.83 -22.65
C ALA A 180 -1.16 14.75 -22.14
N LEU A 181 -1.66 13.81 -21.32
CA LEU A 181 -0.89 12.68 -20.84
C LEU A 181 -0.47 11.75 -21.99
N ALA A 182 -1.36 11.48 -22.95
CA ALA A 182 -1.06 10.67 -24.14
C ALA A 182 0.06 11.32 -24.98
N ALA A 183 0.03 12.63 -25.14
CA ALA A 183 1.05 13.39 -25.85
C ALA A 183 2.42 13.36 -25.15
N VAL A 184 2.43 13.49 -23.80
CA VAL A 184 3.67 13.46 -22.99
C VAL A 184 4.30 12.06 -22.99
N LEU A 185 3.48 11.02 -22.84
CA LEU A 185 3.95 9.63 -22.84
C LEU A 185 4.10 9.05 -24.25
N ASP A 186 3.65 9.78 -25.26
CA ASP A 186 3.63 9.37 -26.67
C ASP A 186 2.97 7.98 -26.87
N VAL A 187 1.83 7.77 -26.20
CA VAL A 187 1.01 6.55 -26.29
C VAL A 187 -0.38 6.88 -26.81
N ASP A 188 -1.13 5.84 -27.20
CA ASP A 188 -2.52 6.06 -27.63
C ASP A 188 -3.39 6.58 -26.46
N PRO A 189 -4.39 7.47 -26.78
CA PRO A 189 -5.20 8.10 -25.74
C PRO A 189 -6.06 7.12 -24.91
N ALA A 190 -6.38 5.94 -25.47
CA ALA A 190 -7.15 4.92 -24.75
C ALA A 190 -6.29 4.28 -23.65
N PHE A 191 -5.05 3.94 -23.97
CA PHE A 191 -4.09 3.42 -22.98
C PHE A 191 -3.71 4.47 -21.95
N ALA A 192 -3.48 5.73 -22.36
CA ALA A 192 -3.21 6.84 -21.45
C ALA A 192 -4.33 7.02 -20.41
N ARG A 193 -5.60 6.99 -20.84
CA ARG A 193 -6.76 7.07 -19.93
C ARG A 193 -6.80 5.93 -18.92
N ARG A 194 -6.43 4.71 -19.32
CA ARG A 194 -6.39 3.54 -18.42
C ARG A 194 -5.28 3.69 -17.38
N ILE A 195 -4.07 4.09 -17.80
CA ILE A 195 -2.94 4.37 -16.89
C ILE A 195 -3.32 5.47 -15.89
N GLN A 196 -3.91 6.57 -16.38
CA GLN A 196 -4.33 7.68 -15.52
C GLN A 196 -5.36 7.24 -14.47
N ARG A 197 -6.35 6.44 -14.86
CA ARG A 197 -7.36 5.92 -13.93
C ARG A 197 -6.71 5.04 -12.88
N ALA A 198 -5.91 4.06 -13.29
CA ALA A 198 -5.23 3.16 -12.37
C ALA A 198 -4.29 3.93 -11.40
N ALA A 199 -3.58 4.94 -11.87
CA ALA A 199 -2.74 5.80 -11.03
C ALA A 199 -3.57 6.62 -10.03
N ALA A 200 -4.71 7.17 -10.45
CA ALA A 200 -5.62 7.91 -9.57
C ALA A 200 -6.19 7.00 -8.48
N ASP A 201 -6.63 5.79 -8.83
CA ASP A 201 -7.18 4.81 -7.89
C ASP A 201 -6.10 4.30 -6.91
N LEU A 202 -4.85 4.10 -7.37
CA LEU A 202 -3.71 3.79 -6.50
C LEU A 202 -3.44 4.91 -5.49
N SER A 203 -3.41 6.15 -5.97
CA SER A 203 -3.21 7.32 -5.11
C SER A 203 -4.32 7.46 -4.08
N GLU A 204 -5.58 7.28 -4.48
CA GLU A 204 -6.72 7.30 -3.55
C GLU A 204 -6.63 6.16 -2.53
N ALA A 205 -6.33 4.93 -2.98
CA ALA A 205 -6.16 3.78 -2.08
C ALA A 205 -5.05 4.02 -1.06
N GLN A 206 -3.95 4.65 -1.46
CA GLN A 206 -2.86 5.00 -0.57
C GLN A 206 -3.28 6.06 0.45
N MET A 207 -3.91 7.17 0.00
CA MET A 207 -4.41 8.22 0.90
C MET A 207 -5.39 7.67 1.94
N LEU A 208 -6.32 6.80 1.54
CA LEU A 208 -7.26 6.16 2.45
C LEU A 208 -6.55 5.23 3.44
N THR A 209 -5.53 4.50 2.99
CA THR A 209 -4.72 3.61 3.83
C THR A 209 -3.94 4.42 4.87
N ASP A 210 -3.31 5.51 4.48
CA ASP A 210 -2.54 6.38 5.38
C ASP A 210 -3.45 7.06 6.42
N ALA A 211 -4.65 7.47 6.00
CA ALA A 211 -5.65 7.99 6.91
C ALA A 211 -6.14 6.92 7.90
N ALA A 212 -6.41 5.71 7.43
CA ALA A 212 -6.81 4.59 8.27
C ALA A 212 -5.71 4.14 9.25
N ALA A 213 -4.44 4.22 8.85
CA ALA A 213 -3.30 3.87 9.70
C ALA A 213 -3.17 4.76 10.95
N ARG A 214 -3.77 5.95 10.95
CA ARG A 214 -3.82 6.85 12.12
C ARG A 214 -4.96 6.54 13.09
N LEU A 215 -5.89 5.66 12.69
CA LEU A 215 -7.05 5.31 13.50
C LEU A 215 -6.75 4.07 14.36
N PRO A 216 -7.37 3.92 15.54
CA PRO A 216 -7.13 2.81 16.45
C PRO A 216 -7.83 1.52 15.98
N LEU A 217 -7.49 1.06 14.77
CA LEU A 217 -8.10 -0.11 14.12
C LEU A 217 -7.40 -1.42 14.49
N ALA A 218 -6.17 -1.37 15.02
CA ALA A 218 -5.48 -2.59 15.41
C ALA A 218 -6.08 -3.20 16.69
N ARG A 219 -5.83 -4.49 16.89
CA ARG A 219 -6.18 -5.18 18.14
C ARG A 219 -5.15 -4.84 19.23
N PRO A 220 -5.58 -4.47 20.46
CA PRO A 220 -4.64 -4.08 21.53
C PRO A 220 -3.82 -5.26 22.08
N THR A 221 -4.28 -6.48 21.85
CA THR A 221 -3.56 -7.73 22.17
C THR A 221 -4.00 -8.85 21.22
N THR A 222 -3.07 -9.66 20.77
CA THR A 222 -3.34 -10.84 19.91
C THR A 222 -3.42 -12.14 20.71
N ALA A 223 -2.89 -12.14 21.94
CA ALA A 223 -2.74 -13.31 22.78
C ALA A 223 -3.89 -13.52 23.78
N ALA A 224 -4.99 -12.73 23.66
CA ALA A 224 -6.11 -12.84 24.58
C ALA A 224 -7.45 -12.72 23.81
N PRO A 225 -8.43 -13.60 24.08
CA PRO A 225 -9.78 -13.48 23.52
C PRO A 225 -10.54 -12.30 24.13
N GLU A 226 -11.51 -11.79 23.39
CA GLU A 226 -12.51 -10.86 23.87
C GLU A 226 -13.49 -11.59 24.78
N THR A 227 -13.79 -11.00 25.95
CA THR A 227 -14.61 -11.64 26.97
C THR A 227 -15.81 -10.81 27.40
N SER A 228 -15.76 -9.48 27.23
CA SER A 228 -16.91 -8.62 27.57
C SER A 228 -16.97 -7.42 26.62
N GLY A 229 -18.13 -7.20 26.03
CA GLY A 229 -18.40 -6.15 25.05
C GLY A 229 -18.75 -4.80 25.70
N PHE A 230 -18.82 -3.79 24.84
CA PHE A 230 -19.25 -2.43 25.15
C PHE A 230 -20.78 -2.36 25.35
N GLY A 231 -21.26 -1.57 26.29
CA GLY A 231 -22.66 -1.23 26.45
C GLY A 231 -23.27 -1.58 27.81
N ALA A 232 -24.58 -1.62 27.86
CA ALA A 232 -25.33 -1.93 29.08
C ALA A 232 -25.12 -3.38 29.49
N ARG A 233 -24.78 -3.63 30.76
CA ARG A 233 -24.64 -4.97 31.34
C ARG A 233 -24.92 -4.93 32.85
N VAL A 234 -25.01 -6.08 33.48
CA VAL A 234 -25.05 -6.18 34.93
C VAL A 234 -23.62 -6.00 35.47
N ASP A 235 -23.44 -5.11 36.42
CA ASP A 235 -22.19 -4.90 37.13
C ASP A 235 -21.87 -6.13 37.97
N PRO A 236 -20.69 -6.78 37.76
CA PRO A 236 -20.35 -8.02 38.46
C PRO A 236 -20.12 -7.84 39.98
N PHE A 237 -19.91 -6.59 40.46
CA PHE A 237 -19.68 -6.30 41.88
C PHE A 237 -20.96 -5.92 42.63
N THR A 238 -21.88 -5.23 41.96
CA THR A 238 -23.10 -4.70 42.63
C THR A 238 -24.38 -5.40 42.22
N GLY A 239 -24.34 -6.21 41.16
CA GLY A 239 -25.54 -6.83 40.60
C GLY A 239 -26.52 -5.86 39.91
N ARG A 240 -26.17 -4.57 39.80
CA ARG A 240 -27.03 -3.52 39.23
C ARG A 240 -26.70 -3.28 37.73
N ALA A 241 -27.70 -2.73 37.04
CA ALA A 241 -27.44 -2.28 35.65
C ALA A 241 -26.34 -1.20 35.63
N ALA A 242 -25.36 -1.40 34.78
CA ALA A 242 -24.21 -0.49 34.57
C ALA A 242 -23.88 -0.41 33.08
N PHE A 243 -23.14 0.62 32.72
CA PHE A 243 -22.64 0.80 31.37
C PHE A 243 -21.14 0.47 31.33
N HIS A 244 -20.74 -0.42 30.41
CA HIS A 244 -19.34 -0.77 30.17
C HIS A 244 -18.78 0.09 29.02
N PRO A 245 -17.86 1.02 29.30
CA PRO A 245 -17.38 1.98 28.30
C PRO A 245 -16.27 1.42 27.40
N GLY A 246 -15.98 0.12 27.48
CA GLY A 246 -14.85 -0.51 26.80
C GLY A 246 -15.12 -1.90 26.29
N LEU A 247 -14.04 -2.55 25.94
CA LEU A 247 -13.95 -3.93 25.48
C LEU A 247 -12.94 -4.65 26.36
N ASP A 248 -13.31 -5.79 26.93
CA ASP A 248 -12.42 -6.55 27.81
C ASP A 248 -11.79 -7.75 27.07
N PHE A 249 -10.48 -7.94 27.28
CA PHE A 249 -9.70 -9.06 26.78
C PHE A 249 -9.08 -9.81 27.93
N ALA A 250 -9.48 -11.07 28.18
CA ALA A 250 -8.93 -11.87 29.27
C ALA A 250 -7.73 -12.72 28.82
N GLY A 251 -6.68 -12.70 29.64
CA GLY A 251 -5.45 -13.44 29.33
C GLY A 251 -4.59 -13.64 30.57
N ALA A 252 -3.41 -14.25 30.39
CA ALA A 252 -2.46 -14.41 31.47
C ALA A 252 -1.90 -13.05 31.94
N ARG A 253 -1.52 -13.00 33.20
CA ARG A 253 -0.82 -11.83 33.74
C ARG A 253 0.44 -11.55 32.91
N MET A 254 0.72 -10.27 32.60
CA MET A 254 1.82 -9.81 31.76
C MET A 254 1.67 -10.10 30.25
N THR A 255 0.51 -10.61 29.79
CA THR A 255 0.20 -10.66 28.35
C THR A 255 0.47 -9.28 27.74
N PRO A 256 1.25 -9.20 26.64
CA PRO A 256 1.61 -7.91 26.03
C PRO A 256 0.41 -7.11 25.57
N VAL A 257 0.41 -5.82 25.90
CA VAL A 257 -0.58 -4.83 25.47
C VAL A 257 0.12 -3.82 24.56
N HIS A 258 -0.47 -3.56 23.40
CA HIS A 258 0.11 -2.76 22.32
C HIS A 258 -0.76 -1.57 21.96
N ALA A 259 -0.13 -0.50 21.45
CA ALA A 259 -0.81 0.66 20.89
C ALA A 259 -1.57 0.26 19.61
N THR A 260 -2.85 0.60 19.54
CA THR A 260 -3.72 0.25 18.41
C THR A 260 -3.56 1.16 17.20
N ALA A 261 -2.90 2.30 17.37
CA ALA A 261 -2.49 3.25 16.34
C ALA A 261 -1.25 4.03 16.80
N PRO A 262 -0.52 4.74 15.92
CA PRO A 262 0.53 5.65 16.32
C PRO A 262 -0.07 6.83 17.11
N GLY A 263 0.70 7.40 18.04
CA GLY A 263 0.21 8.54 18.83
C GLY A 263 1.18 9.01 19.91
N LEU A 264 0.70 9.94 20.69
CA LEU A 264 1.40 10.50 21.85
C LEU A 264 0.80 9.94 23.14
N VAL A 265 1.63 9.40 24.03
CA VAL A 265 1.20 8.98 25.36
C VAL A 265 0.88 10.23 26.17
N THR A 266 -0.38 10.41 26.56
CA THR A 266 -0.85 11.58 27.31
C THR A 266 -0.97 11.32 28.80
N PHE A 267 -1.07 10.05 29.21
CA PHE A 267 -1.19 9.67 30.61
C PHE A 267 -0.61 8.27 30.86
N THR A 268 0.06 8.12 31.98
CA THR A 268 0.41 6.82 32.58
C THR A 268 0.27 6.91 34.12
N GLY A 269 -0.21 5.84 34.76
CA GLY A 269 -0.36 5.74 36.19
C GLY A 269 -1.75 5.28 36.63
N VAL A 270 -2.05 5.46 37.92
CA VAL A 270 -3.29 4.96 38.53
C VAL A 270 -4.46 5.89 38.24
N ARG A 271 -5.57 5.34 37.74
CA ARG A 271 -6.88 6.02 37.68
C ARG A 271 -7.88 5.28 38.56
N THR A 272 -8.71 6.04 39.28
CA THR A 272 -9.78 5.48 40.13
C THR A 272 -10.70 4.57 39.33
N GLY A 273 -10.87 3.35 39.77
CA GLY A 273 -11.64 2.30 39.07
C GLY A 273 -10.86 1.56 37.98
N TYR A 274 -9.95 2.19 37.27
CA TYR A 274 -9.19 1.61 36.13
C TYR A 274 -7.85 0.99 36.54
N GLY A 275 -7.32 1.29 37.72
CA GLY A 275 -5.99 0.85 38.12
C GLY A 275 -4.89 1.46 37.27
N GLU A 276 -3.80 0.72 37.07
CA GLU A 276 -2.70 1.14 36.20
C GLU A 276 -3.17 1.29 34.77
N THR A 277 -2.98 2.48 34.23
CA THR A 277 -3.61 2.94 32.98
C THR A 277 -2.60 3.65 32.09
N VAL A 278 -2.71 3.43 30.79
CA VAL A 278 -2.04 4.21 29.72
C VAL A 278 -3.12 4.85 28.84
N GLU A 279 -2.94 6.13 28.49
CA GLU A 279 -3.76 6.81 27.48
C GLU A 279 -2.86 7.30 26.34
N VAL A 280 -3.32 7.09 25.10
CA VAL A 280 -2.63 7.50 23.88
C VAL A 280 -3.56 8.39 23.05
N ASP A 281 -3.09 9.60 22.71
CA ASP A 281 -3.76 10.49 21.76
C ASP A 281 -3.21 10.24 20.35
N HIS A 282 -4.09 9.91 19.44
CA HIS A 282 -3.76 9.58 18.04
C HIS A 282 -3.94 10.78 17.09
N GLY A 283 -4.32 11.95 17.65
CA GLY A 283 -4.70 13.11 16.86
C GLY A 283 -6.11 12.99 16.27
N GLY A 284 -6.57 14.06 15.60
CA GLY A 284 -7.89 14.07 14.97
C GLY A 284 -9.07 13.82 15.92
N GLY A 285 -8.88 14.00 17.22
CA GLY A 285 -9.88 13.74 18.26
C GLY A 285 -9.97 12.27 18.72
N TYR A 286 -9.10 11.39 18.23
CA TYR A 286 -9.04 9.98 18.62
C TYR A 286 -8.10 9.77 19.80
N LYS A 287 -8.58 9.09 20.82
CA LYS A 287 -7.79 8.67 21.98
C LYS A 287 -8.14 7.25 22.37
N THR A 288 -7.17 6.49 22.87
CA THR A 288 -7.38 5.16 23.43
C THR A 288 -6.91 5.08 24.87
N ARG A 289 -7.56 4.22 25.65
CA ARG A 289 -7.21 3.92 27.05
C ARG A 289 -7.02 2.42 27.22
N TYR A 290 -5.98 2.07 27.94
CA TYR A 290 -5.57 0.70 28.27
C TYR A 290 -5.46 0.61 29.78
N ALA A 291 -6.34 -0.16 30.45
CA ALA A 291 -6.46 -0.18 31.89
C ALA A 291 -6.27 -1.57 32.50
N HIS A 292 -6.29 -1.64 33.84
CA HIS A 292 -6.02 -2.82 34.68
C HIS A 292 -4.64 -3.44 34.46
N LEU A 293 -3.65 -2.65 34.00
CA LEU A 293 -2.32 -3.11 33.69
C LEU A 293 -1.58 -3.60 34.94
N ALA A 294 -0.70 -4.59 34.77
CA ALA A 294 0.25 -5.04 35.78
C ALA A 294 1.57 -4.28 35.71
N SER A 295 1.91 -3.77 34.54
CA SER A 295 3.11 -2.97 34.30
C SER A 295 2.89 -1.99 33.16
N ILE A 296 3.57 -0.84 33.23
CA ILE A 296 3.60 0.19 32.19
C ILE A 296 5.02 0.25 31.63
N ALA A 297 5.15 0.28 30.30
CA ALA A 297 6.42 0.27 29.59
C ALA A 297 6.72 1.60 28.88
N VAL A 298 5.85 2.59 29.01
CA VAL A 298 5.94 3.89 28.34
C VAL A 298 5.76 5.03 29.35
N ARG A 299 6.07 6.27 28.95
CA ARG A 299 5.95 7.45 29.80
C ARG A 299 5.14 8.56 29.08
N PRO A 300 4.50 9.48 29.82
CA PRO A 300 3.84 10.64 29.24
C PRO A 300 4.81 11.46 28.38
N GLY A 301 4.33 11.98 27.24
CA GLY A 301 5.13 12.67 26.25
C GLY A 301 5.90 11.76 25.26
N GLN A 302 5.82 10.46 25.42
CA GLN A 302 6.45 9.51 24.49
C GLN A 302 5.59 9.31 23.24
N HIS A 303 6.19 9.45 22.05
CA HIS A 303 5.58 9.00 20.80
C HIS A 303 5.68 7.48 20.67
N VAL A 304 4.59 6.85 20.31
CA VAL A 304 4.50 5.40 20.07
C VAL A 304 4.03 5.12 18.66
N ALA A 305 4.61 4.12 18.01
CA ALA A 305 4.11 3.58 16.75
C ALA A 305 2.93 2.63 17.00
N ALA A 306 2.13 2.35 15.97
CA ALA A 306 1.17 1.25 16.02
C ALA A 306 1.91 -0.06 16.35
N GLY A 307 1.32 -0.89 17.23
CA GLY A 307 1.93 -2.13 17.69
C GLY A 307 3.05 -1.96 18.72
N ALA A 308 3.42 -0.73 19.12
CA ALA A 308 4.39 -0.50 20.20
C ALA A 308 3.85 -1.07 21.53
N ARG A 309 4.71 -1.74 22.30
CA ARG A 309 4.33 -2.29 23.60
C ARG A 309 4.10 -1.15 24.60
N LEU A 310 2.90 -1.11 25.19
CA LEU A 310 2.51 -0.12 26.21
C LEU A 310 2.68 -0.65 27.63
N GLY A 311 2.55 -1.98 27.80
CA GLY A 311 2.63 -2.60 29.12
C GLY A 311 2.31 -4.10 29.10
N GLY A 312 1.96 -4.61 30.26
CA GLY A 312 1.50 -5.98 30.48
C GLY A 312 0.13 -6.01 31.13
N MET A 313 -0.74 -6.92 30.69
CA MET A 313 -2.08 -7.15 31.24
C MET A 313 -2.01 -7.51 32.71
N GLY A 314 -2.97 -7.02 33.50
CA GLY A 314 -3.04 -7.25 34.93
C GLY A 314 -4.44 -7.34 35.47
N SER A 315 -4.60 -7.00 36.76
CA SER A 315 -5.87 -6.96 37.48
C SER A 315 -5.86 -5.86 38.54
N THR A 316 -5.26 -4.72 38.18
CA THR A 316 -5.19 -3.56 39.11
C THR A 316 -6.51 -2.77 39.05
N GLY A 317 -6.78 -2.01 40.13
CA GLY A 317 -8.03 -1.26 40.23
C GLY A 317 -9.27 -2.14 40.48
N ARG A 318 -10.42 -1.77 39.91
CA ARG A 318 -11.66 -2.52 40.06
C ARG A 318 -11.76 -3.60 38.98
N SER A 319 -11.18 -4.77 39.25
CA SER A 319 -11.10 -5.89 38.33
C SER A 319 -11.42 -7.20 39.04
N THR A 320 -12.19 -8.09 38.40
CA THR A 320 -12.55 -9.42 38.90
C THR A 320 -11.53 -10.49 38.58
N GLY A 321 -10.58 -10.22 37.70
CA GLY A 321 -9.53 -11.15 37.25
C GLY A 321 -8.62 -10.51 36.25
N THR A 322 -7.59 -11.24 35.79
CA THR A 322 -6.62 -10.68 34.83
C THR A 322 -7.23 -10.44 33.49
N HIS A 323 -7.35 -9.16 33.09
CA HIS A 323 -7.83 -8.74 31.79
C HIS A 323 -7.29 -7.37 31.41
N LEU A 324 -7.35 -7.00 30.14
CA LEU A 324 -7.20 -5.65 29.62
C LEU A 324 -8.58 -5.05 29.43
N HIS A 325 -8.84 -3.88 30.01
CA HIS A 325 -9.97 -3.04 29.65
C HIS A 325 -9.49 -1.99 28.64
N TYR A 326 -10.12 -1.96 27.45
CA TYR A 326 -9.73 -1.13 26.32
C TYR A 326 -10.88 -0.21 25.91
N GLU A 327 -10.60 1.10 25.82
CA GLU A 327 -11.58 2.10 25.36
C GLU A 327 -11.07 2.87 24.15
N VAL A 328 -12.02 3.25 23.29
CA VAL A 328 -11.80 4.21 22.17
C VAL A 328 -12.66 5.44 22.41
N TRP A 329 -12.05 6.60 22.32
CA TRP A 329 -12.68 7.90 22.47
C TRP A 329 -12.57 8.69 21.18
N VAL A 330 -13.67 9.35 20.76
CA VAL A 330 -13.71 10.24 19.61
C VAL A 330 -14.33 11.57 20.05
N ASN A 331 -13.57 12.65 19.92
CA ASN A 331 -13.99 13.99 20.34
C ASN A 331 -14.52 14.03 21.78
N GLY A 332 -13.82 13.37 22.70
CA GLY A 332 -14.16 13.32 24.11
C GLY A 332 -15.35 12.41 24.48
N ARG A 333 -15.89 11.66 23.52
CA ARG A 333 -16.99 10.71 23.76
C ARG A 333 -16.50 9.28 23.54
N VAL A 334 -16.80 8.39 24.48
CA VAL A 334 -16.49 6.97 24.34
C VAL A 334 -17.30 6.36 23.19
N GLN A 335 -16.67 5.51 22.43
CA GLN A 335 -17.23 4.77 21.30
C GLN A 335 -17.10 3.27 21.53
N ASN A 336 -17.92 2.46 20.85
CA ASN A 336 -17.78 1.01 20.89
C ASN A 336 -16.46 0.56 20.23
N PRO A 337 -15.48 0.06 21.00
CA PRO A 337 -14.16 -0.31 20.45
C PRO A 337 -14.22 -1.50 19.48
N GLU A 338 -15.20 -2.38 19.63
CA GLU A 338 -15.41 -3.55 18.78
C GLU A 338 -15.54 -3.17 17.29
N ARG A 339 -16.20 -2.03 17.01
CA ARG A 339 -16.35 -1.52 15.63
C ARG A 339 -15.00 -1.21 15.01
N PHE A 340 -14.06 -0.64 15.77
CA PHE A 340 -12.72 -0.30 15.33
C PHE A 340 -11.87 -1.56 15.11
N VAL A 341 -11.89 -2.49 16.06
CA VAL A 341 -11.15 -3.76 15.96
C VAL A 341 -11.62 -4.60 14.77
N ARG A 342 -12.95 -4.70 14.56
CA ARG A 342 -13.54 -5.41 13.42
C ARG A 342 -13.20 -4.74 12.09
N ALA A 343 -13.24 -3.40 12.06
CA ALA A 343 -12.87 -2.62 10.89
C ALA A 343 -11.42 -2.88 10.48
N GLY A 344 -10.50 -2.92 11.45
CA GLY A 344 -9.10 -3.25 11.20
C GLY A 344 -8.89 -4.67 10.70
N ALA A 345 -9.58 -5.65 11.30
CA ALA A 345 -9.54 -7.03 10.83
C ALA A 345 -10.03 -7.15 9.38
N TYR A 346 -11.10 -6.42 9.01
CA TYR A 346 -11.62 -6.39 7.64
C TYR A 346 -10.63 -5.74 6.66
N ALA A 347 -9.98 -4.64 7.04
CA ALA A 347 -9.00 -3.96 6.21
C ALA A 347 -7.77 -4.82 5.90
N LEU A 348 -7.39 -5.71 6.83
CA LEU A 348 -6.25 -6.62 6.70
C LEU A 348 -6.57 -7.93 5.95
N GLN A 349 -7.86 -8.30 5.80
CA GLN A 349 -8.28 -9.48 5.04
C GLN A 349 -8.10 -9.21 3.54
N GLY A 350 -7.00 -9.68 2.96
CA GLY A 350 -6.71 -9.57 1.52
C GLY A 350 -5.39 -8.89 1.17
N GLY A 351 -4.46 -8.85 2.14
CA GLY A 351 -3.06 -8.52 1.93
C GLY A 351 -2.22 -9.77 1.73
#